data_be5602e4996ac07e1c551d907c764330
#
_entry.id   be5602e4996ac07e1c551d907c764330
#
_cell.length_a   1.000
_cell.length_b   1.000
_cell.length_c   1.000
_cell.angle_alpha   90.00
_cell.angle_beta   90.00
_cell.angle_gamma   90.00
#
_symmetry.space_group_name_H-M   'P 1'
#
loop_
_entity.id
_entity.type
_entity.pdbx_description
1 polymer ?
#
loop_
_entity_poly.entity_id
_entity_poly.type
_entity_poly.pdbx_seq_one_letter_code
_entity_poly.pdbx_strand_id
1 'polypeptide(L)'
;SAASDVYKRQIYHPWNWRGWWDFGTGALGDMGCHVLHPAFKALKLGYPVSVEAASSPLFIDCAPQSEYVKFVYPARKRMAKVDFPEVEVHWYDGGFMPQRPEGFPQERPLMGIAGGLTIFHGTKDTLICGSYGLQPWLLSGRVPDVPKTIRRVDRAMDGGHEQDWVRACKESPENRVKTKSDFSEAAVFNEMILMGILAVRLQSLNKILEWDGTNMQFTNISDDEKIRQMIVNGFTIKAGHPSFNAKMSDPVHAKEFAAELIKHTYRAGWNLSEMS
;
A
#
# COMPACT_ATOMS: atom_id res chain seq x y z
N SER A 1 14.59 -13.16 -33.23
CA SER A 1 15.53 -12.09 -33.58
C SER A 1 15.95 -11.34 -32.33
N ALA A 2 17.16 -10.74 -32.32
CA ALA A 2 17.69 -9.97 -31.19
C ALA A 2 16.72 -8.85 -30.70
N ALA A 3 15.95 -8.25 -31.60
CA ALA A 3 14.95 -7.24 -31.28
C ALA A 3 13.77 -7.81 -30.46
N SER A 4 13.32 -9.02 -30.75
CA SER A 4 12.25 -9.67 -29.97
C SER A 4 12.73 -10.08 -28.57
N ASP A 5 14.00 -10.38 -28.44
CA ASP A 5 14.62 -10.77 -27.17
C ASP A 5 14.83 -9.54 -26.27
N VAL A 6 15.23 -8.41 -26.84
CA VAL A 6 15.33 -7.14 -26.12
C VAL A 6 13.94 -6.68 -25.63
N TYR A 7 12.91 -6.83 -26.46
CA TYR A 7 11.54 -6.47 -26.11
C TYR A 7 10.97 -7.36 -24.97
N LYS A 8 11.24 -8.66 -25.01
CA LYS A 8 10.86 -9.60 -23.94
C LYS A 8 11.60 -9.32 -22.64
N ARG A 9 12.86 -8.92 -22.70
CA ARG A 9 13.67 -8.59 -21.53
C ARG A 9 13.18 -7.32 -20.81
N GLN A 10 12.57 -6.37 -21.52
CA GLN A 10 12.02 -5.14 -20.92
C GLN A 10 10.78 -5.41 -20.04
N ILE A 11 9.96 -6.42 -20.37
CA ILE A 11 8.78 -6.79 -19.58
C ILE A 11 9.20 -7.46 -18.27
N TYR A 12 10.26 -8.28 -18.29
CA TYR A 12 10.76 -9.01 -17.13
C TYR A 12 12.00 -8.37 -16.49
N HIS A 13 12.23 -7.08 -16.71
CA HIS A 13 13.29 -6.35 -16.03
C HIS A 13 12.99 -6.29 -14.52
N PRO A 14 14.01 -6.40 -13.63
CA PRO A 14 13.80 -6.40 -12.17
C PRO A 14 12.93 -5.24 -11.66
N TRP A 15 13.02 -4.07 -12.27
CA TRP A 15 12.16 -2.93 -11.95
C TRP A 15 10.65 -3.22 -12.18
N ASN A 16 10.30 -4.02 -13.18
CA ASN A 16 8.93 -4.35 -13.53
C ASN A 16 8.37 -5.54 -12.73
N TRP A 17 9.22 -6.30 -12.01
CA TRP A 17 8.78 -7.44 -11.21
C TRP A 17 7.72 -7.07 -10.17
N ARG A 18 7.79 -5.87 -9.60
CA ARG A 18 6.79 -5.40 -8.65
C ARG A 18 5.35 -5.43 -9.18
N GLY A 19 5.17 -5.35 -10.50
CA GLY A 19 3.86 -5.39 -11.15
C GLY A 19 3.30 -6.79 -11.38
N TRP A 20 4.08 -7.85 -11.16
CA TRP A 20 3.66 -9.24 -11.36
C TRP A 20 3.37 -9.89 -10.02
N TRP A 21 2.20 -10.51 -9.87
CA TRP A 21 1.78 -11.07 -8.60
C TRP A 21 2.73 -12.14 -8.03
N ASP A 22 3.45 -12.85 -8.89
CA ASP A 22 4.44 -13.85 -8.46
C ASP A 22 5.70 -13.23 -7.82
N PHE A 23 5.96 -11.95 -8.05
CA PHE A 23 7.22 -11.29 -7.63
C PHE A 23 6.99 -10.01 -6.82
N GLY A 24 5.79 -9.46 -6.83
CA GLY A 24 5.48 -8.20 -6.16
C GLY A 24 4.00 -7.96 -5.99
N THR A 25 3.67 -6.80 -5.46
CA THR A 25 2.33 -6.45 -5.01
C THR A 25 1.84 -5.11 -5.59
N GLY A 26 2.37 -4.76 -6.75
CA GLY A 26 1.95 -3.54 -7.46
C GLY A 26 2.51 -2.25 -6.87
N ALA A 27 1.96 -1.13 -7.32
CA ALA A 27 2.41 0.20 -6.92
C ALA A 27 2.08 0.49 -5.45
N LEU A 28 0.93 0.08 -4.95
CA LEU A 28 0.58 0.22 -3.53
C LEU A 28 1.58 -0.54 -2.63
N GLY A 29 1.91 -1.77 -2.99
CA GLY A 29 2.87 -2.58 -2.21
C GLY A 29 4.28 -2.02 -2.22
N ASP A 30 4.73 -1.52 -3.36
CA ASP A 30 6.07 -0.94 -3.54
C ASP A 30 6.17 0.47 -2.91
N MET A 31 5.26 1.36 -3.24
CA MET A 31 5.34 2.78 -2.86
C MET A 31 4.53 3.16 -1.61
N GLY A 32 3.57 2.33 -1.22
CA GLY A 32 2.73 2.60 -0.03
C GLY A 32 3.55 2.79 1.23
N CYS A 33 4.61 1.98 1.43
CA CYS A 33 5.51 2.11 2.58
C CYS A 33 6.25 3.46 2.63
N HIS A 34 6.43 4.13 1.50
CA HIS A 34 7.11 5.42 1.41
C HIS A 34 6.15 6.62 1.54
N VAL A 35 4.93 6.48 1.06
CA VAL A 35 3.98 7.59 0.95
C VAL A 35 2.94 7.58 2.07
N LEU A 36 2.45 6.40 2.49
CA LEU A 36 1.44 6.27 3.54
C LEU A 36 2.02 6.31 4.97
N HIS A 37 3.30 5.96 5.14
CA HIS A 37 3.93 5.90 6.46
C HIS A 37 3.85 7.22 7.25
N PRO A 38 4.03 8.41 6.64
CA PRO A 38 3.86 9.67 7.36
C PRO A 38 2.46 9.81 8.00
N ALA A 39 1.40 9.44 7.26
CA ALA A 39 0.04 9.46 7.78
C ALA A 39 -0.16 8.40 8.87
N PHE A 40 0.25 7.18 8.61
CA PHE A 40 0.15 6.07 9.54
C PHE A 40 0.77 6.40 10.90
N LYS A 41 1.99 6.92 10.88
CA LYS A 41 2.75 7.25 12.09
C LYS A 41 2.23 8.51 12.79
N ALA A 42 1.99 9.59 12.06
CA ALA A 42 1.56 10.85 12.62
C ALA A 42 0.16 10.78 13.26
N LEU A 43 -0.74 10.04 12.62
CA LEU A 43 -2.11 9.85 13.08
C LEU A 43 -2.28 8.61 13.97
N LYS A 44 -1.22 7.83 14.20
CA LYS A 44 -1.24 6.58 15.00
C LYS A 44 -2.39 5.65 14.57
N LEU A 45 -2.43 5.35 13.29
CA LEU A 45 -3.60 4.71 12.68
C LEU A 45 -3.89 3.32 13.28
N GLY A 46 -3.02 2.39 13.27
CA GLY A 46 -3.32 1.02 13.69
C GLY A 46 -4.06 0.24 12.58
N TYR A 47 -4.99 -0.64 12.95
CA TYR A 47 -5.77 -1.41 11.98
C TYR A 47 -6.95 -0.62 11.43
N PRO A 48 -7.15 -0.57 10.11
CA PRO A 48 -8.40 -0.09 9.55
C PRO A 48 -9.52 -1.10 9.81
N VAL A 49 -10.76 -0.62 9.80
CA VAL A 49 -11.95 -1.48 9.98
C VAL A 49 -12.58 -1.88 8.67
N SER A 50 -12.32 -1.12 7.62
CA SER A 50 -12.82 -1.43 6.28
C SER A 50 -11.92 -0.89 5.19
N VAL A 51 -12.06 -1.50 4.01
CA VAL A 51 -11.36 -1.11 2.80
C VAL A 51 -12.27 -1.29 1.58
N GLU A 52 -12.14 -0.39 0.63
CA GLU A 52 -12.71 -0.56 -0.71
C GLU A 52 -11.69 -0.18 -1.77
N ALA A 53 -11.78 -0.78 -2.94
CA ALA A 53 -10.85 -0.55 -4.02
C ALA A 53 -11.54 -0.53 -5.38
N ALA A 54 -10.95 0.24 -6.28
CA ALA A 54 -11.27 0.25 -7.70
C ALA A 54 -10.00 0.42 -8.52
N SER A 55 -9.93 -0.18 -9.69
CA SER A 55 -8.74 -0.10 -10.53
C SER A 55 -9.06 -0.10 -12.02
N SER A 56 -8.06 0.22 -12.83
CA SER A 56 -8.02 -0.16 -14.24
C SER A 56 -8.16 -1.69 -14.37
N PRO A 57 -8.35 -2.24 -15.60
CA PRO A 57 -8.55 -3.67 -15.77
C PRO A 57 -7.54 -4.52 -14.99
N LEU A 58 -8.06 -5.44 -14.19
CA LEU A 58 -7.28 -6.32 -13.33
C LEU A 58 -7.07 -7.66 -14.02
N PHE A 59 -5.81 -8.02 -14.22
CA PHE A 59 -5.42 -9.29 -14.82
C PHE A 59 -5.02 -10.31 -13.77
N ILE A 60 -5.12 -11.59 -14.13
CA ILE A 60 -4.78 -12.69 -13.23
C ILE A 60 -3.29 -12.68 -12.80
N ASP A 61 -2.41 -12.21 -13.69
CA ASP A 61 -0.95 -12.34 -13.52
C ASP A 61 -0.30 -11.07 -12.95
N CYS A 62 -0.96 -9.91 -13.04
CA CYS A 62 -0.32 -8.64 -12.71
C CYS A 62 -1.25 -7.63 -12.04
N ALA A 63 -0.64 -6.72 -11.30
CA ALA A 63 -1.28 -5.57 -10.70
C ALA A 63 -1.87 -4.64 -11.78
N PRO A 64 -2.94 -3.91 -11.47
CA PRO A 64 -3.53 -2.96 -12.39
C PRO A 64 -2.57 -1.79 -12.65
N GLN A 65 -2.75 -1.11 -13.76
CA GLN A 65 -1.95 0.06 -14.12
C GLN A 65 -2.24 1.25 -13.20
N SER A 66 -3.49 1.37 -12.76
CA SER A 66 -3.96 2.45 -11.90
C SER A 66 -4.93 1.89 -10.89
N GLU A 67 -4.82 2.34 -9.64
CA GLU A 67 -5.72 1.91 -8.59
C GLU A 67 -6.06 3.06 -7.62
N TYR A 68 -7.24 2.92 -7.04
CA TYR A 68 -7.73 3.72 -5.93
C TYR A 68 -8.09 2.78 -4.80
N VAL A 69 -7.61 3.09 -3.58
CA VAL A 69 -7.95 2.33 -2.39
C VAL A 69 -8.31 3.29 -1.26
N LYS A 70 -9.42 3.02 -0.59
CA LYS A 70 -9.85 3.76 0.60
C LYS A 70 -9.85 2.84 1.81
N PHE A 71 -9.17 3.27 2.86
CA PHE A 71 -9.14 2.64 4.17
C PHE A 71 -9.91 3.52 5.16
N VAL A 72 -10.71 2.91 6.00
CA VAL A 72 -11.43 3.61 7.09
C VAL A 72 -10.86 3.18 8.44
N TYR A 73 -10.47 4.14 9.24
CA TYR A 73 -9.97 3.95 10.60
C TYR A 73 -10.97 4.48 11.60
N PRO A 74 -11.34 3.70 12.62
CA PRO A 74 -12.32 4.13 13.60
C PRO A 74 -11.78 5.28 14.45
N ALA A 75 -12.69 6.01 15.08
CA ALA A 75 -12.32 6.99 16.09
C ALA A 75 -11.50 6.33 17.20
N ARG A 76 -10.42 6.99 17.61
CA ARG A 76 -9.47 6.48 18.60
C ARG A 76 -9.41 7.40 19.82
N LYS A 77 -8.80 6.88 20.91
CA LYS A 77 -8.65 7.61 22.15
C LYS A 77 -7.88 8.91 21.91
N ARG A 78 -8.44 10.01 22.39
CA ARG A 78 -7.82 11.34 22.36
C ARG A 78 -6.46 11.35 23.06
N MET A 79 -5.48 12.01 22.45
CA MET A 79 -4.24 12.42 23.10
C MET A 79 -4.36 13.88 23.57
N ALA A 80 -3.48 14.30 24.51
CA ALA A 80 -3.58 15.60 25.19
C ALA A 80 -3.77 16.84 24.28
N LYS A 81 -3.35 16.76 23.01
CA LYS A 81 -3.45 17.89 22.06
C LYS A 81 -4.05 17.49 20.71
N VAL A 82 -4.48 16.25 20.55
CA VAL A 82 -4.95 15.73 19.27
C VAL A 82 -6.17 14.85 19.50
N ASP A 83 -7.25 15.17 18.82
CA ASP A 83 -8.38 14.27 18.66
C ASP A 83 -8.11 13.35 17.47
N PHE A 84 -8.46 12.08 17.63
CA PHE A 84 -8.41 11.11 16.56
C PHE A 84 -9.84 10.68 16.21
N PRO A 85 -10.58 11.48 15.43
CA PRO A 85 -11.88 11.06 14.91
C PRO A 85 -11.70 9.87 13.98
N GLU A 86 -12.78 9.39 13.41
CA GLU A 86 -12.72 8.52 12.25
C GLU A 86 -11.90 9.19 11.14
N VAL A 87 -11.03 8.44 10.50
CA VAL A 87 -10.12 8.93 9.45
C VAL A 87 -10.24 8.03 8.23
N GLU A 88 -10.47 8.64 7.08
CA GLU A 88 -10.31 7.98 5.80
C GLU A 88 -8.91 8.24 5.25
N VAL A 89 -8.26 7.19 4.76
CA VAL A 89 -7.00 7.27 4.05
C VAL A 89 -7.22 6.79 2.63
N HIS A 90 -6.93 7.66 1.67
CA HIS A 90 -7.14 7.41 0.25
C HIS A 90 -5.79 7.28 -0.45
N TRP A 91 -5.62 6.19 -1.18
CA TRP A 91 -4.50 5.92 -2.07
C TRP A 91 -4.92 6.11 -3.51
N TYR A 92 -4.06 6.76 -4.27
CA TYR A 92 -4.23 6.98 -5.70
C TYR A 92 -2.91 6.71 -6.40
N ASP A 93 -2.92 5.98 -7.50
CA ASP A 93 -1.75 5.79 -8.34
C ASP A 93 -2.09 5.63 -9.83
N GLY A 94 -1.05 5.40 -10.64
CA GLY A 94 -1.18 5.13 -12.06
C GLY A 94 -1.85 6.24 -12.88
N GLY A 95 -1.89 7.46 -12.36
CA GLY A 95 -2.53 8.61 -12.99
C GLY A 95 -3.87 8.99 -12.38
N PHE A 96 -4.44 8.17 -11.51
CA PHE A 96 -5.55 8.61 -10.66
C PHE A 96 -5.04 9.63 -9.65
N MET A 97 -5.80 10.69 -9.45
CA MET A 97 -5.43 11.78 -8.55
C MET A 97 -6.61 12.18 -7.67
N PRO A 98 -6.36 12.61 -6.43
CA PRO A 98 -7.38 13.22 -5.62
C PRO A 98 -7.82 14.57 -6.22
N GLN A 99 -8.93 15.08 -5.75
CA GLN A 99 -9.30 16.45 -6.04
C GLN A 99 -8.21 17.40 -5.52
N ARG A 100 -7.81 18.37 -6.36
CA ARG A 100 -6.84 19.39 -5.97
C ARG A 100 -7.41 20.25 -4.84
N PRO A 101 -6.71 20.37 -3.70
CA PRO A 101 -7.14 21.24 -2.62
C PRO A 101 -7.27 22.70 -3.09
N GLU A 102 -8.27 23.40 -2.59
CA GLU A 102 -8.39 24.83 -2.84
C GLU A 102 -7.15 25.57 -2.32
N GLY A 103 -6.60 26.48 -3.14
CA GLY A 103 -5.37 27.19 -2.83
C GLY A 103 -4.07 26.41 -3.06
N PHE A 104 -4.13 25.14 -3.49
CA PHE A 104 -2.91 24.42 -3.87
C PHE A 104 -2.33 25.02 -5.16
N PRO A 105 -1.04 25.41 -5.17
CA PRO A 105 -0.41 26.07 -6.32
C PRO A 105 -0.57 25.27 -7.62
N GLN A 106 -1.04 25.92 -8.69
CA GLN A 106 -1.33 25.25 -9.94
C GLN A 106 -0.08 24.70 -10.63
N GLU A 107 1.05 25.36 -10.45
CA GLU A 107 2.35 24.97 -10.98
C GLU A 107 2.96 23.75 -10.29
N ARG A 108 2.43 23.35 -9.13
CA ARG A 108 2.89 22.16 -8.42
C ARG A 108 2.10 20.92 -8.84
N PRO A 109 2.77 19.84 -9.27
CA PRO A 109 2.08 18.60 -9.58
C PRO A 109 1.54 17.93 -8.29
N LEU A 110 0.30 17.45 -8.33
CA LEU A 110 -0.29 16.69 -7.22
C LEU A 110 0.42 15.36 -6.95
N MET A 111 1.07 14.78 -7.93
CA MET A 111 1.86 13.56 -7.77
C MET A 111 3.17 13.76 -7.03
N GLY A 112 3.54 15.01 -6.70
CA GLY A 112 4.87 15.34 -6.18
C GLY A 112 5.98 15.17 -7.24
N ILE A 113 7.21 15.59 -6.90
CA ILE A 113 8.35 15.55 -7.84
C ILE A 113 9.13 14.23 -7.70
N ALA A 114 9.07 13.59 -6.55
CA ALA A 114 9.88 12.42 -6.20
C ALA A 114 9.04 11.24 -5.68
N GLY A 115 8.08 10.79 -6.47
CA GLY A 115 7.41 9.50 -6.23
C GLY A 115 6.22 9.54 -5.27
N GLY A 116 5.67 10.70 -4.94
CA GLY A 116 4.43 10.76 -4.19
C GLY A 116 4.26 11.99 -3.31
N LEU A 117 3.03 12.25 -2.93
CA LEU A 117 2.63 13.36 -2.08
C LEU A 117 1.59 12.86 -1.08
N THR A 118 1.70 13.27 0.18
CA THR A 118 0.68 13.03 1.20
C THR A 118 0.00 14.34 1.54
N ILE A 119 -1.32 14.34 1.51
CA ILE A 119 -2.17 15.50 1.84
C ILE A 119 -3.00 15.15 3.06
N PHE A 120 -2.90 15.95 4.11
CA PHE A 120 -3.69 15.81 5.33
C PHE A 120 -4.73 16.93 5.35
N HIS A 121 -5.99 16.59 5.18
CA HIS A 121 -7.10 17.53 5.30
C HIS A 121 -7.48 17.68 6.78
N GLY A 122 -7.06 18.76 7.37
CA GLY A 122 -7.42 19.10 8.75
C GLY A 122 -8.57 20.11 8.81
N THR A 123 -9.16 20.27 9.98
CA THR A 123 -10.27 21.22 10.21
C THR A 123 -9.84 22.69 10.19
N LYS A 124 -8.56 22.98 10.32
CA LYS A 124 -8.01 24.34 10.38
C LYS A 124 -7.07 24.67 9.24
N ASP A 125 -6.46 23.67 8.64
CA ASP A 125 -5.46 23.85 7.60
C ASP A 125 -5.24 22.50 6.87
N THR A 126 -4.58 22.56 5.71
CA THR A 126 -4.14 21.39 4.97
C THR A 126 -2.63 21.27 5.07
N LEU A 127 -2.15 20.14 5.61
CA LEU A 127 -0.71 19.83 5.66
C LEU A 127 -0.35 18.97 4.46
N ILE A 128 0.74 19.29 3.81
CA ILE A 128 1.25 18.57 2.65
C ILE A 128 2.70 18.21 2.88
N CYS A 129 3.10 17.01 2.50
CA CYS A 129 4.49 16.58 2.50
C CYS A 129 4.77 15.61 1.35
N GLY A 130 6.02 15.53 0.95
CA GLY A 130 6.49 14.50 0.01
C GLY A 130 6.60 13.12 0.66
N SER A 131 7.01 12.14 -0.14
CA SER A 131 7.36 10.79 0.35
C SER A 131 8.29 10.87 1.56
N TYR A 132 8.17 9.93 2.48
CA TYR A 132 8.90 9.91 3.76
C TYR A 132 8.59 11.09 4.70
N GLY A 133 7.54 11.87 4.44
CA GLY A 133 7.23 13.08 5.19
C GLY A 133 8.20 14.23 4.93
N LEU A 134 8.88 14.24 3.79
CA LEU A 134 9.84 15.26 3.44
C LEU A 134 9.17 16.61 3.15
N GLN A 135 9.87 17.70 3.51
CA GLN A 135 9.47 19.08 3.22
C GLN A 135 8.00 19.36 3.58
N PRO A 136 7.56 19.11 4.83
CA PRO A 136 6.17 19.39 5.21
C PRO A 136 5.90 20.89 5.19
N TRP A 137 4.73 21.26 4.69
CA TRP A 137 4.28 22.66 4.66
C TRP A 137 2.75 22.74 4.82
N LEU A 138 2.28 23.85 5.33
CA LEU A 138 0.85 24.15 5.46
C LEU A 138 0.38 25.00 4.28
N LEU A 139 -0.80 24.67 3.76
CA LEU A 139 -1.35 25.34 2.58
C LEU A 139 -1.61 26.83 2.82
N SER A 140 -1.93 27.20 4.08
CA SER A 140 -2.03 28.62 4.50
C SER A 140 -0.72 29.40 4.45
N GLY A 141 0.41 28.73 4.24
CA GLY A 141 1.75 29.34 4.34
C GLY A 141 2.24 29.59 5.77
N ARG A 142 1.44 29.24 6.79
CA ARG A 142 1.85 29.35 8.18
C ARG A 142 3.03 28.43 8.47
N VAL A 143 4.05 28.95 9.13
CA VAL A 143 5.21 28.14 9.58
C VAL A 143 5.03 27.86 11.08
N PRO A 144 4.70 26.64 11.49
CA PRO A 144 4.58 26.31 12.89
C PRO A 144 5.96 26.21 13.55
N ASP A 145 6.08 26.77 14.75
CA ASP A 145 7.23 26.53 15.61
C ASP A 145 7.04 25.18 16.32
N VAL A 146 7.75 24.16 15.85
CA VAL A 146 7.68 22.80 16.40
C VAL A 146 9.06 22.33 16.82
N PRO A 147 9.25 21.95 18.08
CA PRO A 147 10.54 21.42 18.53
C PRO A 147 10.85 20.09 17.81
N LYS A 148 12.10 19.92 17.41
CA LYS A 148 12.60 18.67 16.82
C LYS A 148 12.86 17.65 17.93
N THR A 149 11.81 16.98 18.39
CA THR A 149 11.87 16.05 19.53
C THR A 149 12.01 14.59 19.13
N ILE A 150 11.82 14.26 17.84
CA ILE A 150 11.86 12.87 17.39
C ILE A 150 13.27 12.56 16.87
N ARG A 151 13.88 11.51 17.45
CA ARG A 151 15.14 10.97 16.94
C ARG A 151 14.95 10.52 15.49
N ARG A 152 15.83 10.98 14.62
CA ARG A 152 15.95 10.51 13.24
C ARG A 152 17.08 9.49 13.13
N VAL A 153 16.91 8.52 12.24
CA VAL A 153 18.02 7.70 11.78
C VAL A 153 18.56 8.38 10.53
N ASP A 154 19.79 8.85 10.61
CA ASP A 154 20.46 9.54 9.52
C ASP A 154 21.59 8.67 8.98
N ARG A 155 21.63 8.48 7.66
CA ARG A 155 22.64 7.63 7.03
C ARG A 155 24.06 8.16 7.22
N ALA A 156 24.25 9.46 7.24
CA ALA A 156 25.55 10.08 7.43
C ALA A 156 26.04 10.04 8.89
N MET A 157 25.12 10.18 9.85
CA MET A 157 25.46 10.25 11.28
C MET A 157 25.31 8.90 11.99
N ASP A 158 24.29 8.13 11.66
CA ASP A 158 23.92 6.88 12.36
C ASP A 158 24.19 5.62 11.51
N GLY A 159 24.69 5.75 10.29
CA GLY A 159 24.89 4.64 9.35
C GLY A 159 23.60 4.09 8.75
N GLY A 160 22.47 4.79 8.91
CA GLY A 160 21.18 4.42 8.35
C GLY A 160 20.40 3.38 9.16
N HIS A 161 19.32 2.87 8.57
CA HIS A 161 18.42 1.90 9.19
C HIS A 161 19.12 0.55 9.42
N GLU A 162 20.05 0.17 8.57
CA GLU A 162 20.84 -1.04 8.68
C GLU A 162 21.67 -1.04 9.98
N GLN A 163 22.31 0.09 10.30
CA GLN A 163 23.08 0.23 11.53
C GLN A 163 22.19 0.37 12.77
N ASP A 164 21.02 0.99 12.64
CA ASP A 164 20.04 1.02 13.73
C ASP A 164 19.57 -0.40 14.10
N TRP A 165 19.39 -1.27 13.11
CA TRP A 165 19.09 -2.68 13.33
C TRP A 165 20.28 -3.44 13.94
N VAL A 166 21.48 -3.29 13.42
CA VAL A 166 22.70 -3.91 13.98
C VAL A 166 22.94 -3.48 15.43
N ARG A 167 22.73 -2.18 15.72
CA ARG A 167 22.80 -1.65 17.08
C ARG A 167 21.83 -2.40 18.01
N ALA A 168 20.57 -2.51 17.62
CA ALA A 168 19.55 -3.18 18.43
C ALA A 168 19.86 -4.68 18.64
N CYS A 169 20.48 -5.35 17.64
CA CYS A 169 20.92 -6.73 17.80
C CYS A 169 22.05 -6.90 18.82
N LYS A 170 22.91 -5.88 18.99
CA LYS A 170 24.05 -5.91 19.91
C LYS A 170 23.68 -5.49 21.34
N GLU A 171 22.54 -4.83 21.53
CA GLU A 171 22.06 -4.42 22.86
C GLU A 171 21.44 -5.61 23.62
N SER A 172 21.63 -5.66 24.93
CA SER A 172 20.94 -6.64 25.75
C SER A 172 19.43 -6.40 25.74
N PRO A 173 18.61 -7.45 25.87
CA PRO A 173 17.16 -7.32 25.83
C PRO A 173 16.59 -6.24 26.78
N GLU A 174 17.19 -6.12 27.97
CA GLU A 174 16.74 -5.20 29.03
C GLU A 174 16.99 -3.73 28.69
N ASN A 175 18.03 -3.45 27.91
CA ASN A 175 18.46 -2.10 27.55
C ASN A 175 18.17 -1.74 26.09
N ARG A 176 17.56 -2.67 25.35
CA ARG A 176 17.35 -2.51 23.91
C ARG A 176 16.42 -1.35 23.59
N VAL A 177 16.94 -0.40 22.82
CA VAL A 177 16.14 0.66 22.24
C VAL A 177 15.54 0.17 20.91
N LYS A 178 14.21 0.21 20.79
CA LYS A 178 13.52 -0.19 19.57
C LYS A 178 14.08 0.52 18.34
N THR A 179 14.20 -0.22 17.25
CA THR A 179 14.54 0.37 15.95
C THR A 179 13.43 1.28 15.44
N LYS A 180 13.73 2.12 14.46
CA LYS A 180 12.70 2.99 13.83
C LYS A 180 11.74 2.22 12.92
N SER A 181 12.09 1.01 12.55
CA SER A 181 11.26 0.06 11.79
C SER A 181 10.93 -1.20 12.62
N ASP A 182 10.69 -1.02 13.92
CA ASP A 182 10.30 -2.10 14.81
C ASP A 182 9.01 -2.79 14.35
N PHE A 183 8.96 -4.12 14.47
CA PHE A 183 7.81 -4.92 14.01
C PHE A 183 6.49 -4.52 14.66
N SER A 184 6.49 -4.00 15.87
CA SER A 184 5.26 -3.53 16.52
C SER A 184 4.56 -2.38 15.80
N GLU A 185 5.29 -1.67 14.93
CA GLU A 185 4.73 -0.65 14.04
C GLU A 185 4.70 -1.15 12.59
N ALA A 186 5.83 -1.69 12.13
CA ALA A 186 6.01 -2.08 10.74
C ALA A 186 5.08 -3.23 10.31
N ALA A 187 4.78 -4.18 11.20
CA ALA A 187 3.89 -5.30 10.86
C ALA A 187 2.46 -4.80 10.62
N VAL A 188 1.91 -3.99 11.54
CA VAL A 188 0.55 -3.43 11.41
C VAL A 188 0.44 -2.54 10.18
N PHE A 189 1.47 -1.74 9.91
CA PHE A 189 1.51 -0.89 8.73
C PHE A 189 1.56 -1.70 7.43
N ASN A 190 2.37 -2.74 7.40
CA ASN A 190 2.47 -3.61 6.23
C ASN A 190 1.17 -4.39 5.98
N GLU A 191 0.51 -4.85 7.05
CA GLU A 191 -0.81 -5.49 6.97
C GLU A 191 -1.85 -4.56 6.31
N MET A 192 -1.90 -3.28 6.70
CA MET A 192 -2.75 -2.29 6.04
C MET A 192 -2.51 -2.25 4.52
N ILE A 193 -1.26 -2.17 4.10
CA ILE A 193 -0.92 -2.11 2.66
C ILE A 193 -1.38 -3.38 1.95
N LEU A 194 -1.06 -4.54 2.51
CA LEU A 194 -1.42 -5.84 1.92
C LEU A 194 -2.94 -6.05 1.87
N MET A 195 -3.67 -5.57 2.87
CA MET A 195 -5.13 -5.58 2.86
C MET A 195 -5.70 -4.72 1.71
N GLY A 196 -5.10 -3.57 1.43
CA GLY A 196 -5.45 -2.75 0.27
C GLY A 196 -5.27 -3.50 -1.05
N ILE A 197 -4.17 -4.23 -1.20
CA ILE A 197 -3.90 -5.07 -2.37
C ILE A 197 -4.93 -6.20 -2.47
N LEU A 198 -5.29 -6.82 -1.35
CA LEU A 198 -6.36 -7.84 -1.33
C LEU A 198 -7.69 -7.24 -1.77
N ALA A 199 -8.02 -6.02 -1.33
CA ALA A 199 -9.23 -5.34 -1.75
C ALA A 199 -9.25 -5.08 -3.27
N VAL A 200 -8.12 -4.68 -3.86
CA VAL A 200 -7.98 -4.57 -5.32
C VAL A 200 -8.25 -5.91 -5.99
N ARG A 201 -7.68 -7.00 -5.48
CA ARG A 201 -7.88 -8.34 -6.06
C ARG A 201 -9.30 -8.89 -5.88
N LEU A 202 -10.03 -8.39 -4.89
CA LEU A 202 -11.41 -8.78 -4.57
C LEU A 202 -12.45 -7.76 -5.06
N GLN A 203 -12.05 -6.70 -5.77
CA GLN A 203 -12.92 -5.58 -6.16
C GLN A 203 -14.17 -6.00 -6.95
N SER A 204 -14.13 -7.15 -7.63
CA SER A 204 -15.28 -7.69 -8.36
C SER A 204 -16.45 -8.11 -7.45
N LEU A 205 -16.26 -8.21 -6.13
CA LEU A 205 -17.33 -8.36 -5.15
C LEU A 205 -18.20 -7.09 -5.05
N ASN A 206 -17.67 -5.95 -5.52
CA ASN A 206 -18.37 -4.66 -5.59
C ASN A 206 -19.01 -4.23 -4.26
N LYS A 207 -18.25 -4.35 -3.18
CA LYS A 207 -18.66 -3.96 -1.83
C LYS A 207 -17.49 -3.46 -0.99
N ILE A 208 -17.80 -2.72 0.07
CA ILE A 208 -16.84 -2.39 1.12
C ILE A 208 -16.52 -3.69 1.87
N LEU A 209 -15.24 -3.99 2.00
CA LEU A 209 -14.76 -5.15 2.74
C LEU A 209 -14.44 -4.74 4.18
N GLU A 210 -14.95 -5.51 5.15
CA GLU A 210 -14.71 -5.31 6.57
C GLU A 210 -13.54 -6.17 7.04
N TRP A 211 -12.61 -5.56 7.78
CA TRP A 211 -11.38 -6.21 8.20
C TRP A 211 -11.29 -6.39 9.72
N ASP A 212 -10.96 -7.59 10.13
CA ASP A 212 -10.53 -7.91 11.48
C ASP A 212 -9.01 -8.11 11.51
N GLY A 213 -8.28 -7.05 11.89
CA GLY A 213 -6.82 -7.07 11.95
C GLY A 213 -6.26 -8.01 13.03
N THR A 214 -7.04 -8.30 14.06
CA THR A 214 -6.59 -9.24 15.12
C THR A 214 -6.50 -10.67 14.60
N ASN A 215 -7.46 -11.07 13.76
CA ASN A 215 -7.54 -12.41 13.18
C ASN A 215 -7.06 -12.46 11.72
N MET A 216 -6.64 -11.32 11.16
CA MET A 216 -6.16 -11.19 9.79
C MET A 216 -7.14 -11.78 8.76
N GLN A 217 -8.40 -11.32 8.78
CA GLN A 217 -9.44 -11.84 7.90
C GLN A 217 -10.49 -10.79 7.54
N PHE A 218 -11.12 -10.97 6.38
CA PHE A 218 -12.34 -10.25 6.04
C PHE A 218 -13.54 -10.92 6.72
N THR A 219 -14.40 -10.11 7.36
CA THR A 219 -15.53 -10.63 8.15
C THR A 219 -16.83 -10.70 7.37
N ASN A 220 -16.93 -9.99 6.25
CA ASN A 220 -18.17 -9.86 5.49
C ASN A 220 -18.12 -10.50 4.10
N ILE A 221 -17.21 -11.45 3.87
CA ILE A 221 -17.23 -12.30 2.67
C ILE A 221 -17.95 -13.61 3.02
N SER A 222 -19.07 -13.87 2.37
CA SER A 222 -19.84 -15.10 2.55
C SER A 222 -19.22 -16.29 1.79
N ASP A 223 -19.54 -17.52 2.22
CA ASP A 223 -18.93 -18.73 1.66
C ASP A 223 -19.35 -19.01 0.21
N ASP A 224 -20.46 -18.44 -0.24
CA ASP A 224 -20.99 -18.59 -1.61
C ASP A 224 -20.50 -17.52 -2.58
N GLU A 225 -19.85 -16.44 -2.08
CA GLU A 225 -19.32 -15.40 -2.94
C GLU A 225 -18.13 -15.89 -3.75
N LYS A 226 -18.16 -15.57 -5.04
CA LYS A 226 -17.13 -15.98 -6.00
C LYS A 226 -16.62 -14.78 -6.80
N ILE A 227 -15.35 -14.84 -7.14
CA ILE A 227 -14.70 -13.90 -8.04
C ILE A 227 -14.24 -14.61 -9.31
N ARG A 228 -14.06 -13.82 -10.36
CA ARG A 228 -13.40 -14.24 -11.61
C ARG A 228 -12.32 -13.26 -11.95
N GLN A 229 -11.25 -13.74 -12.52
CA GLN A 229 -10.10 -12.93 -12.93
C GLN A 229 -9.98 -12.88 -14.44
N MET A 230 -9.55 -11.77 -14.99
CA MET A 230 -9.35 -11.61 -16.42
C MET A 230 -8.01 -12.23 -16.86
N ILE A 231 -8.10 -13.08 -17.87
CA ILE A 231 -6.94 -13.70 -18.53
C ILE A 231 -6.84 -13.10 -19.94
N VAL A 232 -5.69 -12.54 -20.28
CA VAL A 232 -5.41 -12.01 -21.62
C VAL A 232 -4.31 -12.83 -22.27
N ASN A 233 -4.67 -13.55 -23.35
CA ASN A 233 -3.76 -14.40 -24.11
C ASN A 233 -3.27 -13.72 -25.41
N GLY A 234 -2.96 -12.44 -25.35
CA GLY A 234 -2.49 -11.68 -26.51
C GLY A 234 -3.59 -10.84 -27.17
N PHE A 235 -3.31 -10.35 -28.36
CA PHE A 235 -4.24 -9.55 -29.15
C PHE A 235 -4.16 -9.90 -30.64
N THR A 236 -5.23 -9.58 -31.36
CA THR A 236 -5.30 -9.65 -32.81
C THR A 236 -5.65 -8.30 -33.40
N ILE A 237 -5.15 -8.01 -34.60
CA ILE A 237 -5.55 -6.81 -35.34
C ILE A 237 -6.74 -7.17 -36.22
N LYS A 238 -7.88 -6.53 -35.97
CA LYS A 238 -9.09 -6.65 -36.79
C LYS A 238 -9.43 -5.29 -37.40
N ALA A 239 -9.48 -5.22 -38.71
CA ALA A 239 -9.76 -3.97 -39.46
C ALA A 239 -8.88 -2.78 -39.01
N GLY A 240 -7.60 -3.02 -38.72
CA GLY A 240 -6.65 -2.00 -38.25
C GLY A 240 -6.72 -1.68 -36.74
N HIS A 241 -7.61 -2.32 -35.98
CA HIS A 241 -7.77 -2.08 -34.54
C HIS A 241 -7.32 -3.30 -33.73
N PRO A 242 -6.59 -3.08 -32.60
CA PRO A 242 -6.26 -4.17 -31.68
C PRO A 242 -7.51 -4.69 -30.98
N SER A 243 -7.65 -6.00 -30.95
CA SER A 243 -8.69 -6.71 -30.22
C SER A 243 -8.00 -7.69 -29.25
N PHE A 244 -8.17 -7.49 -27.96
CA PHE A 244 -7.58 -8.36 -26.95
C PHE A 244 -8.33 -9.68 -26.85
N ASN A 245 -7.57 -10.78 -26.83
CA ASN A 245 -8.09 -12.12 -26.57
C ASN A 245 -8.25 -12.30 -25.07
N ALA A 246 -9.30 -11.69 -24.51
CA ALA A 246 -9.61 -11.76 -23.10
C ALA A 246 -10.67 -12.83 -22.81
N LYS A 247 -10.48 -13.57 -21.74
CA LYS A 247 -11.51 -14.46 -21.17
C LYS A 247 -11.50 -14.32 -19.63
N MET A 248 -12.61 -14.67 -19.02
CA MET A 248 -12.66 -14.77 -17.56
C MET A 248 -12.21 -16.17 -17.13
N SER A 249 -11.53 -16.24 -15.98
CA SER A 249 -11.21 -17.52 -15.31
C SER A 249 -12.48 -18.24 -14.89
N ASP A 250 -12.34 -19.52 -14.52
CA ASP A 250 -13.37 -20.17 -13.73
C ASP A 250 -13.59 -19.43 -12.41
N PRO A 251 -14.81 -19.46 -11.85
CA PRO A 251 -15.09 -18.79 -10.59
C PRO A 251 -14.36 -19.49 -9.44
N VAL A 252 -13.73 -18.72 -8.56
CA VAL A 252 -13.12 -19.19 -7.32
C VAL A 252 -13.86 -18.59 -6.13
N HIS A 253 -13.94 -19.33 -5.01
CA HIS A 253 -14.53 -18.81 -3.78
C HIS A 253 -13.68 -17.66 -3.24
N ALA A 254 -14.29 -16.49 -3.06
CA ALA A 254 -13.59 -15.27 -2.69
C ALA A 254 -12.92 -15.36 -1.32
N LYS A 255 -13.59 -16.01 -0.36
CA LYS A 255 -13.08 -16.20 1.00
C LYS A 255 -11.85 -17.11 1.03
N GLU A 256 -11.87 -18.21 0.30
CA GLU A 256 -10.73 -19.13 0.17
C GLU A 256 -9.55 -18.46 -0.55
N PHE A 257 -9.86 -17.73 -1.62
CA PHE A 257 -8.87 -16.97 -2.37
C PHE A 257 -8.17 -15.93 -1.48
N ALA A 258 -8.92 -15.18 -0.69
CA ALA A 258 -8.37 -14.22 0.26
C ALA A 258 -7.53 -14.91 1.35
N ALA A 259 -8.01 -15.99 1.92
CA ALA A 259 -7.33 -16.75 2.97
C ALA A 259 -5.98 -17.29 2.48
N GLU A 260 -5.90 -17.83 1.26
CA GLU A 260 -4.64 -18.32 0.68
C GLU A 260 -3.63 -17.21 0.46
N LEU A 261 -4.05 -16.01 0.08
CA LEU A 261 -3.16 -14.86 -0.09
C LEU A 261 -2.69 -14.27 1.25
N ILE A 262 -3.47 -14.43 2.31
CA ILE A 262 -3.08 -14.01 3.66
C ILE A 262 -2.10 -15.00 4.28
N LYS A 263 -2.36 -16.29 4.11
CA LYS A 263 -1.56 -17.38 4.67
C LYS A 263 -1.41 -18.51 3.66
N HIS A 264 -0.30 -18.49 2.95
CA HIS A 264 0.00 -19.50 1.93
C HIS A 264 0.03 -20.91 2.48
N THR A 265 -0.56 -21.80 1.70
CA THR A 265 -0.39 -23.25 1.87
C THR A 265 0.96 -23.66 1.30
N TYR A 266 1.80 -24.23 2.11
CA TYR A 266 3.08 -24.74 1.63
C TYR A 266 2.88 -26.01 0.80
N ARG A 267 3.72 -26.20 -0.21
CA ARG A 267 3.73 -27.44 -1.00
C ARG A 267 3.94 -28.65 -0.11
N ALA A 268 3.43 -29.81 -0.55
CA ALA A 268 3.53 -31.07 0.20
C ALA A 268 4.96 -31.36 0.69
N GLY A 269 5.09 -31.72 1.95
CA GLY A 269 6.39 -31.99 2.60
C GLY A 269 7.07 -30.76 3.21
N TRP A 270 6.43 -29.57 3.20
CA TRP A 270 6.94 -28.36 3.83
C TRP A 270 5.90 -27.79 4.80
N ASN A 271 6.32 -27.55 6.04
CA ASN A 271 5.52 -26.81 7.01
C ASN A 271 6.43 -26.05 7.98
N LEU A 272 5.91 -24.95 8.56
CA LEU A 272 6.69 -24.12 9.49
C LEU A 272 6.83 -24.73 10.88
N SER A 273 5.98 -25.71 11.26
CA SER A 273 6.02 -26.32 12.59
C SER A 273 7.24 -27.21 12.80
N GLU A 274 7.90 -27.61 11.73
CA GLU A 274 9.14 -28.40 11.76
C GLU A 274 10.41 -27.52 11.90
N MET A 275 10.25 -26.19 11.84
CA MET A 275 11.35 -25.24 11.90
C MET A 275 11.42 -24.51 13.27
N SER A 276 10.56 -24.85 14.22
CA SER A 276 10.46 -24.25 15.57
C SER A 276 11.19 -25.10 16.62
#